data_74e1e03df00835e4ae4e2fad1d36d765
#
_entry.id   74e1e03df00835e4ae4e2fad1d36d765
#
_cell.length_a   1.000
_cell.length_b   1.000
_cell.length_c   1.000
_cell.angle_alpha   90.00
_cell.angle_beta   90.00
_cell.angle_gamma   90.00
#
_symmetry.space_group_name_H-M   'P 1'
#
loop_
_entity.id
_entity.type
_entity.pdbx_description
1 polymer ?
#
loop_
_entity_poly.entity_id
_entity_poly.type
_entity_poly.pdbx_seq_one_letter_code
_entity_poly.pdbx_strand_id
1 'polypeptide(L)'
;QQGLYLPIVYNTSSYEKVETLRLLEGYVDIYLPDLKYVDSAISSRYSHAADYFTCASAAIAEMVRQVGEPEFVFERAAGKEGSSAEFPADEKKKISEQQNNMIFDAAEYQERSEAGEFLLMRKGVIVRHLVMPDCVEDSKRVISYLLKTYGGQIFISIMNQYTPLPQCREYPELSRRVTEAEYDAVVDYAIELGIENGFIQEGDVAEESFIPEFD
;
A
#
# COMPACT_ATOMS: atom_id res chain seq x y z
N GLN A 1 -10.86 32.52 3.99
CA GLN A 1 -10.88 31.14 3.45
C GLN A 1 -10.42 30.23 4.57
N GLN A 2 -11.31 29.39 5.11
CA GLN A 2 -10.93 28.31 6.00
C GLN A 2 -10.37 27.21 5.10
N GLY A 3 -9.05 27.02 5.09
CA GLY A 3 -8.39 25.95 4.33
C GLY A 3 -8.74 24.58 4.93
N LEU A 4 -8.88 23.56 4.09
CA LEU A 4 -8.93 22.18 4.54
C LEU A 4 -7.50 21.79 4.97
N TYR A 5 -7.34 21.42 6.24
CA TYR A 5 -6.03 21.04 6.80
C TYR A 5 -5.78 19.52 6.78
N LEU A 6 -6.77 18.73 6.33
CA LEU A 6 -6.65 17.29 6.21
C LEU A 6 -5.94 16.93 4.90
N PRO A 7 -5.01 15.98 4.90
CA PRO A 7 -4.38 15.50 3.67
C PRO A 7 -5.43 14.85 2.76
N ILE A 8 -5.33 15.15 1.47
CA ILE A 8 -6.18 14.53 0.44
C ILE A 8 -5.48 13.26 -0.05
N VAL A 9 -6.14 12.12 0.15
CA VAL A 9 -5.67 10.80 -0.26
C VAL A 9 -6.37 10.38 -1.55
N TYR A 10 -5.61 10.06 -2.59
CA TYR A 10 -6.12 9.59 -3.87
C TYR A 10 -5.81 8.10 -4.07
N ASN A 11 -6.85 7.28 -4.00
CA ASN A 11 -6.79 5.84 -4.18
C ASN A 11 -7.14 5.45 -5.62
N THR A 12 -6.28 4.66 -6.29
CA THR A 12 -6.42 4.34 -7.70
C THR A 12 -5.85 2.97 -8.08
N SER A 13 -6.40 2.37 -9.14
CA SER A 13 -5.83 1.17 -9.77
C SER A 13 -4.58 1.43 -10.60
N SER A 14 -4.12 2.69 -10.69
CA SER A 14 -3.01 3.17 -11.52
C SER A 14 -3.22 3.09 -13.04
N TYR A 15 -4.32 2.52 -13.51
CA TYR A 15 -4.61 2.45 -14.95
C TYR A 15 -5.23 3.77 -15.42
N GLU A 16 -4.39 4.82 -15.42
CA GLU A 16 -4.81 6.20 -15.67
C GLU A 16 -3.91 6.92 -16.66
N LYS A 17 -4.47 7.94 -17.29
CA LYS A 17 -3.70 8.82 -18.16
C LYS A 17 -2.88 9.81 -17.35
N VAL A 18 -1.60 9.93 -17.68
CA VAL A 18 -0.68 10.88 -17.03
C VAL A 18 -1.20 12.32 -17.13
N GLU A 19 -1.82 12.69 -18.25
CA GLU A 19 -2.39 14.02 -18.45
C GLU A 19 -3.52 14.33 -17.46
N THR A 20 -4.31 13.31 -17.08
CA THR A 20 -5.35 13.47 -16.06
C THR A 20 -4.73 13.66 -14.67
N LEU A 21 -3.70 12.90 -14.35
CA LEU A 21 -2.98 13.05 -13.06
C LEU A 21 -2.34 14.44 -12.94
N ARG A 22 -1.81 15.00 -14.03
CA ARG A 22 -1.25 16.36 -14.02
C ARG A 22 -2.26 17.44 -13.67
N LEU A 23 -3.55 17.23 -13.94
CA LEU A 23 -4.61 18.14 -13.50
C LEU A 23 -4.86 18.12 -12.00
N LEU A 24 -4.40 17.06 -11.31
CA LEU A 24 -4.51 16.90 -9.86
C LEU A 24 -3.29 17.44 -9.10
N GLU A 25 -2.26 17.93 -9.81
CA GLU A 25 -1.05 18.45 -9.18
C GLU A 25 -1.38 19.60 -8.22
N GLY A 26 -0.89 19.49 -6.97
CA GLY A 26 -1.13 20.46 -5.90
C GLY A 26 -2.47 20.28 -5.17
N TYR A 27 -3.30 19.31 -5.55
CA TYR A 27 -4.54 18.97 -4.83
C TYR A 27 -4.44 17.69 -4.01
N VAL A 28 -3.61 16.74 -4.44
CA VAL A 28 -3.42 15.44 -3.77
C VAL A 28 -2.13 15.49 -2.96
N ASP A 29 -2.23 15.06 -1.70
CA ASP A 29 -1.11 14.96 -0.79
C ASP A 29 -0.53 13.54 -0.74
N ILE A 30 -1.38 12.53 -0.74
CA ILE A 30 -1.00 11.13 -0.65
C ILE A 30 -1.64 10.33 -1.78
N TYR A 31 -0.83 9.65 -2.56
CA TYR A 31 -1.30 8.70 -3.56
C TYR A 31 -1.25 7.27 -3.03
N LEU A 32 -2.33 6.51 -3.26
CA LEU A 32 -2.43 5.07 -2.99
C LEU A 32 -2.65 4.30 -4.30
N PRO A 33 -1.66 4.24 -5.20
CA PRO A 33 -1.76 3.48 -6.44
C PRO A 33 -1.64 1.99 -6.21
N ASP A 34 -2.40 1.18 -6.97
CA ASP A 34 -2.15 -0.24 -7.08
C ASP A 34 -1.14 -0.51 -8.21
N LEU A 35 -0.18 -1.41 -8.00
CA LEU A 35 0.57 -2.06 -9.08
C LEU A 35 0.29 -3.56 -9.02
N LYS A 36 -0.62 -4.01 -9.91
CA LYS A 36 -1.18 -5.36 -9.83
C LYS A 36 -0.34 -6.38 -10.61
N TYR A 37 0.21 -6.00 -11.76
CA TYR A 37 0.89 -6.90 -12.70
C TYR A 37 2.09 -6.22 -13.35
N VAL A 38 3.11 -7.02 -13.65
CA VAL A 38 4.17 -6.69 -14.61
C VAL A 38 3.95 -7.46 -15.91
N ASP A 39 3.43 -8.68 -15.84
CA ASP A 39 3.21 -9.54 -16.98
C ASP A 39 1.97 -9.15 -17.78
N SER A 40 2.16 -8.83 -19.06
CA SER A 40 1.06 -8.45 -19.95
C SER A 40 0.09 -9.60 -20.26
N ALA A 41 0.54 -10.85 -20.20
CA ALA A 41 -0.33 -12.01 -20.38
C ALA A 41 -1.27 -12.16 -19.18
N ILE A 42 -0.78 -11.95 -17.96
CA ILE A 42 -1.56 -11.98 -16.73
C ILE A 42 -2.57 -10.84 -16.72
N SER A 43 -2.12 -9.61 -16.99
CA SER A 43 -2.99 -8.43 -17.01
C SER A 43 -4.05 -8.49 -18.12
N SER A 44 -3.71 -9.03 -19.30
CA SER A 44 -4.68 -9.30 -20.37
C SER A 44 -5.72 -10.31 -19.94
N ARG A 45 -5.28 -11.41 -19.30
CA ARG A 45 -6.13 -12.51 -18.89
C ARG A 45 -7.14 -12.10 -17.82
N TYR A 46 -6.68 -11.44 -16.75
CA TYR A 46 -7.52 -11.18 -15.57
C TYR A 46 -8.15 -9.77 -15.55
N SER A 47 -7.62 -8.82 -16.30
CA SER A 47 -8.10 -7.43 -16.30
C SER A 47 -8.39 -6.88 -17.69
N HIS A 48 -8.23 -7.68 -18.75
CA HIS A 48 -8.39 -7.25 -20.15
C HIS A 48 -7.56 -6.00 -20.53
N ALA A 49 -6.41 -5.82 -19.89
CA ALA A 49 -5.55 -4.64 -20.00
C ALA A 49 -4.10 -5.06 -20.31
N ALA A 50 -3.81 -5.36 -21.59
CA ALA A 50 -2.50 -5.83 -22.02
C ALA A 50 -1.36 -4.81 -21.78
N ASP A 51 -1.69 -3.55 -21.75
CA ASP A 51 -0.80 -2.41 -21.52
C ASP A 51 -0.81 -1.89 -20.08
N TYR A 52 -1.42 -2.66 -19.15
CA TYR A 52 -1.58 -2.26 -17.74
C TYR A 52 -0.26 -1.76 -17.13
N PHE A 53 0.81 -2.55 -17.22
CA PHE A 53 2.08 -2.20 -16.62
C PHE A 53 2.65 -0.90 -17.19
N THR A 54 2.56 -0.71 -18.49
CA THR A 54 3.03 0.52 -19.16
C THR A 54 2.27 1.75 -18.66
N CYS A 55 0.94 1.65 -18.57
CA CYS A 55 0.10 2.73 -18.07
C CYS A 55 0.33 2.97 -16.57
N ALA A 56 0.30 1.91 -15.76
CA ALA A 56 0.42 2.01 -14.31
C ALA A 56 1.79 2.52 -13.87
N SER A 57 2.87 2.05 -14.49
CA SER A 57 4.22 2.53 -14.19
C SER A 57 4.41 4.01 -14.52
N ALA A 58 3.86 4.48 -15.65
CA ALA A 58 3.90 5.89 -16.00
C ALA A 58 3.05 6.74 -15.04
N ALA A 59 1.89 6.25 -14.63
CA ALA A 59 1.03 6.91 -13.65
C ALA A 59 1.72 7.04 -12.28
N ILE A 60 2.31 5.96 -11.77
CA ILE A 60 3.05 5.96 -10.50
C ILE A 60 4.24 6.92 -10.57
N ALA A 61 5.00 6.92 -11.66
CA ALA A 61 6.11 7.86 -11.85
C ALA A 61 5.64 9.32 -11.80
N GLU A 62 4.50 9.64 -12.38
CA GLU A 62 3.92 10.98 -12.31
C GLU A 62 3.46 11.31 -10.87
N MET A 63 2.84 10.37 -10.15
CA MET A 63 2.44 10.56 -8.76
C MET A 63 3.65 10.85 -7.86
N VAL A 64 4.73 10.06 -7.99
CA VAL A 64 5.99 10.30 -7.26
C VAL A 64 6.59 11.65 -7.61
N ARG A 65 6.57 12.05 -8.90
CA ARG A 65 7.02 13.39 -9.31
C ARG A 65 6.26 14.52 -8.62
N GLN A 66 4.95 14.36 -8.44
CA GLN A 66 4.10 15.41 -7.86
C GLN A 66 4.29 15.58 -6.36
N VAL A 67 4.40 14.48 -5.61
CA VAL A 67 4.44 14.53 -4.15
C VAL A 67 5.84 14.36 -3.57
N GLY A 68 6.78 13.77 -4.32
CA GLY A 68 8.15 13.56 -3.86
C GLY A 68 8.29 12.51 -2.77
N GLU A 69 9.30 12.67 -1.92
CA GLU A 69 9.58 11.76 -0.82
C GLU A 69 8.50 11.81 0.27
N PRO A 70 8.30 10.71 1.01
CA PRO A 70 7.34 10.66 2.10
C PRO A 70 7.65 11.67 3.20
N GLU A 71 6.63 12.43 3.62
CA GLU A 71 6.71 13.36 4.73
C GLU A 71 5.75 12.93 5.84
N PHE A 72 6.24 12.94 7.09
CA PHE A 72 5.48 12.55 8.27
C PHE A 72 5.49 13.66 9.32
N VAL A 73 4.45 13.69 10.14
CA VAL A 73 4.36 14.56 11.32
C VAL A 73 3.77 13.78 12.49
N PHE A 74 4.17 14.16 13.70
CA PHE A 74 3.49 13.67 14.90
C PHE A 74 2.32 14.58 15.23
N GLU A 75 1.15 13.98 15.46
CA GLU A 75 -0.06 14.68 15.88
C GLU A 75 -0.66 14.04 17.13
N ARG A 76 -1.31 14.87 17.96
CA ARG A 76 -2.12 14.40 19.08
C ARG A 76 -3.57 14.24 18.64
N ALA A 77 -4.24 13.19 19.13
CA ALA A 77 -5.67 13.03 18.94
C ALA A 77 -6.41 14.26 19.51
N ALA A 78 -7.14 14.97 18.65
CA ALA A 78 -7.93 16.12 19.07
C ALA A 78 -9.04 15.66 20.04
N GLY A 79 -8.96 16.10 21.30
CA GLY A 79 -10.09 16.10 22.24
C GLY A 79 -10.38 14.80 22.97
N LYS A 80 -9.46 14.41 23.86
CA LYS A 80 -9.81 13.78 25.15
C LYS A 80 -8.68 14.06 26.15
N GLU A 81 -8.87 15.03 26.99
CA GLU A 81 -8.18 15.03 28.27
C GLU A 81 -8.58 13.71 28.98
N GLY A 82 -7.65 12.79 29.12
CA GLY A 82 -7.78 11.63 30.00
C GLY A 82 -8.31 10.32 29.38
N SER A 83 -8.27 10.10 28.06
CA SER A 83 -8.51 8.78 27.48
C SER A 83 -7.30 8.39 26.63
N SER A 84 -6.46 7.49 27.18
CA SER A 84 -5.54 6.71 26.38
C SER A 84 -6.37 5.96 25.34
N ALA A 85 -6.21 6.29 24.07
CA ALA A 85 -6.68 5.44 23.00
C ALA A 85 -5.86 4.14 23.11
N GLU A 86 -6.42 3.12 23.73
CA GLU A 86 -5.84 1.79 23.74
C GLU A 86 -5.97 1.26 22.31
N PHE A 87 -4.89 1.38 21.53
CA PHE A 87 -4.71 0.52 20.39
C PHE A 87 -4.66 -0.93 20.87
N PRO A 88 -5.25 -1.89 20.16
CA PRO A 88 -5.13 -3.30 20.48
C PRO A 88 -3.67 -3.65 20.71
N ALA A 89 -3.39 -4.47 21.73
CA ALA A 89 -2.00 -4.80 22.12
C ALA A 89 -1.21 -5.43 20.96
N ASP A 90 -1.91 -6.08 20.03
CA ASP A 90 -1.36 -6.70 18.82
C ASP A 90 -0.87 -5.65 17.79
N GLU A 91 -1.54 -4.50 17.66
CA GLU A 91 -1.06 -3.42 16.79
C GLU A 91 0.18 -2.72 17.36
N LYS A 92 0.25 -2.55 18.69
CA LYS A 92 1.44 -2.00 19.35
C LYS A 92 2.68 -2.88 19.12
N LYS A 93 2.50 -4.20 19.13
CA LYS A 93 3.60 -5.15 18.90
C LYS A 93 4.05 -5.13 17.44
N LYS A 94 3.11 -5.05 16.49
CA LYS A 94 3.41 -4.98 15.05
C LYS A 94 4.19 -3.71 14.68
N ILE A 95 3.80 -2.56 15.22
CA ILE A 95 4.50 -1.30 15.02
C ILE A 95 5.93 -1.39 15.56
N SER A 96 6.17 -2.02 16.72
CA SER A 96 7.50 -2.12 17.34
C SER A 96 8.48 -3.03 16.59
N GLU A 97 8.00 -4.06 15.90
CA GLU A 97 8.84 -4.98 15.12
C GLU A 97 9.19 -4.45 13.71
N GLN A 98 8.33 -3.58 13.15
CA GLN A 98 8.57 -2.90 11.88
C GLN A 98 9.44 -1.64 11.99
N GLN A 99 9.67 -1.15 13.20
CA GLN A 99 10.38 0.10 13.49
C GLN A 99 11.88 0.08 13.20
N ASN A 100 12.50 -1.06 12.96
CA ASN A 100 13.95 -1.13 12.75
C ASN A 100 14.46 -0.46 11.45
N ASN A 101 13.55 0.00 10.57
CA ASN A 101 13.90 0.61 9.29
C ASN A 101 13.09 1.88 8.97
N MET A 102 12.48 2.54 9.96
CA MET A 102 11.75 3.79 9.71
C MET A 102 12.70 4.99 9.73
N ILE A 103 12.32 6.03 8.98
CA ILE A 103 12.96 7.35 8.87
C ILE A 103 13.12 8.06 10.24
N PHE A 104 12.55 7.51 11.31
CA PHE A 104 12.56 8.07 12.66
C PHE A 104 13.34 7.17 13.62
N ASP A 105 14.03 7.79 14.58
CA ASP A 105 14.61 7.11 15.72
C ASP A 105 13.52 6.38 16.51
N ALA A 106 13.68 5.05 16.67
CA ALA A 106 12.72 4.22 17.38
C ALA A 106 12.47 4.70 18.82
N ALA A 107 13.48 5.28 19.48
CA ALA A 107 13.35 5.84 20.82
C ALA A 107 12.49 7.11 20.83
N GLU A 108 12.66 8.01 19.85
CA GLU A 108 11.81 9.19 19.68
C GLU A 108 10.35 8.82 19.41
N TYR A 109 10.13 7.82 18.54
CA TYR A 109 8.79 7.31 18.26
C TYR A 109 8.11 6.74 19.51
N GLN A 110 8.84 5.94 20.29
CA GLN A 110 8.33 5.34 21.53
C GLN A 110 7.94 6.43 22.55
N GLU A 111 8.80 7.41 22.77
CA GLU A 111 8.55 8.52 23.71
C GLU A 111 7.30 9.32 23.31
N ARG A 112 7.17 9.64 22.02
CA ARG A 112 6.02 10.40 21.50
C ARG A 112 4.74 9.59 21.52
N SER A 113 4.80 8.29 21.19
CA SER A 113 3.65 7.37 21.28
C SER A 113 3.15 7.24 22.72
N GLU A 114 4.06 7.13 23.71
CA GLU A 114 3.70 7.12 25.13
C GLU A 114 3.09 8.46 25.59
N ALA A 115 3.46 9.56 24.93
CA ALA A 115 2.85 10.88 25.14
C ALA A 115 1.48 11.05 24.45
N GLY A 116 0.99 10.00 23.78
CA GLY A 116 -0.31 10.01 23.05
C GLY A 116 -0.24 10.73 21.69
N GLU A 117 0.95 10.82 21.12
CA GLU A 117 1.16 11.28 19.75
C GLU A 117 1.19 10.09 18.79
N PHE A 118 0.69 10.27 17.58
CA PHE A 118 0.73 9.28 16.52
C PHE A 118 1.37 9.87 15.26
N LEU A 119 2.10 9.03 14.54
CA LEU A 119 2.76 9.40 13.31
C LEU A 119 1.76 9.41 12.16
N LEU A 120 1.63 10.54 11.49
CA LEU A 120 0.73 10.73 10.37
C LEU A 120 1.53 11.08 9.11
N MET A 121 1.30 10.32 8.03
CA MET A 121 1.82 10.69 6.72
C MET A 121 1.10 11.93 6.22
N ARG A 122 1.84 12.94 5.83
CA ARG A 122 1.31 14.19 5.27
C ARG A 122 1.42 14.22 3.76
N LYS A 123 2.41 13.56 3.21
CA LYS A 123 2.69 13.56 1.79
C LYS A 123 3.45 12.30 1.38
N GLY A 124 3.21 11.81 0.18
CA GLY A 124 3.95 10.67 -0.35
C GLY A 124 3.14 9.71 -1.20
N VAL A 125 3.78 8.61 -1.57
CA VAL A 125 3.17 7.53 -2.36
C VAL A 125 3.30 6.21 -1.60
N ILE A 126 2.17 5.51 -1.44
CA ILE A 126 2.13 4.14 -0.92
C ILE A 126 1.62 3.24 -2.05
N VAL A 127 2.52 2.53 -2.71
CA VAL A 127 2.13 1.59 -3.77
C VAL A 127 1.62 0.31 -3.14
N ARG A 128 0.40 -0.09 -3.49
CA ARG A 128 -0.21 -1.31 -3.00
C ARG A 128 -0.07 -2.42 -4.02
N HIS A 129 0.35 -3.58 -3.57
CA HIS A 129 0.40 -4.80 -4.36
C HIS A 129 -0.44 -5.90 -3.70
N LEU A 130 -1.51 -6.31 -4.38
CA LEU A 130 -2.33 -7.43 -3.96
C LEU A 130 -1.75 -8.73 -4.53
N VAL A 131 -1.27 -9.61 -3.64
CA VAL A 131 -0.84 -10.95 -4.03
C VAL A 131 -2.06 -11.75 -4.48
N MET A 132 -1.95 -12.40 -5.64
CA MET A 132 -3.03 -13.22 -6.19
C MET A 132 -2.62 -14.69 -6.29
N PRO A 133 -3.58 -15.62 -6.19
CA PRO A 133 -3.29 -17.04 -6.36
C PRO A 133 -2.56 -17.33 -7.67
N ASP A 134 -1.57 -18.24 -7.63
CA ASP A 134 -0.75 -18.67 -8.77
C ASP A 134 0.06 -17.54 -9.47
N CYS A 135 0.15 -16.33 -8.86
CA CYS A 135 0.85 -15.18 -9.43
C CYS A 135 2.12 -14.77 -8.66
N VAL A 136 2.70 -15.68 -7.85
CA VAL A 136 3.86 -15.39 -6.99
C VAL A 136 5.04 -14.81 -7.77
N GLU A 137 5.38 -15.38 -8.93
CA GLU A 137 6.52 -14.93 -9.73
C GLU A 137 6.29 -13.55 -10.36
N ASP A 138 5.05 -13.21 -10.69
CA ASP A 138 4.72 -11.86 -11.15
C ASP A 138 4.74 -10.85 -9.98
N SER A 139 4.25 -11.25 -8.81
CA SER A 139 4.35 -10.46 -7.58
C SER A 139 5.79 -10.13 -7.23
N LYS A 140 6.71 -11.10 -7.33
CA LYS A 140 8.16 -10.86 -7.15
C LYS A 140 8.71 -9.86 -8.17
N ARG A 141 8.27 -9.92 -9.43
CA ARG A 141 8.64 -8.94 -10.46
C ARG A 141 8.14 -7.54 -10.14
N VAL A 142 6.90 -7.42 -9.62
CA VAL A 142 6.35 -6.15 -9.15
C VAL A 142 7.22 -5.55 -8.04
N ILE A 143 7.51 -6.34 -6.99
CA ILE A 143 8.34 -5.88 -5.87
C ILE A 143 9.75 -5.47 -6.34
N SER A 144 10.40 -6.31 -7.16
CA SER A 144 11.69 -5.98 -7.76
C SER A 144 11.67 -4.67 -8.55
N TYR A 145 10.63 -4.45 -9.34
CA TYR A 145 10.49 -3.22 -10.13
C TYR A 145 10.38 -2.00 -9.20
N LEU A 146 9.50 -2.06 -8.20
CA LEU A 146 9.27 -0.94 -7.29
C LEU A 146 10.54 -0.57 -6.51
N LEU A 147 11.20 -1.56 -5.93
CA LEU A 147 12.44 -1.35 -5.16
C LEU A 147 13.58 -0.82 -6.03
N LYS A 148 13.78 -1.36 -7.24
CA LYS A 148 14.83 -0.90 -8.15
C LYS A 148 14.58 0.50 -8.72
N THR A 149 13.31 0.87 -8.90
CA THR A 149 12.95 2.14 -9.53
C THR A 149 12.90 3.28 -8.53
N TYR A 150 12.34 3.04 -7.35
CA TYR A 150 12.03 4.09 -6.39
C TYR A 150 12.79 3.97 -5.05
N GLY A 151 13.23 2.75 -4.67
CA GLY A 151 13.90 2.55 -3.39
C GLY A 151 13.08 3.09 -2.22
N GLY A 152 13.70 3.91 -1.37
CA GLY A 152 13.07 4.54 -0.21
C GLY A 152 12.14 5.72 -0.51
N GLN A 153 11.97 6.11 -1.79
CA GLN A 153 11.10 7.24 -2.15
C GLN A 153 9.60 6.93 -2.04
N ILE A 154 9.24 5.67 -1.90
CA ILE A 154 7.84 5.21 -1.76
C ILE A 154 7.72 4.22 -0.61
N PHE A 155 6.49 4.04 -0.14
CA PHE A 155 6.11 2.87 0.66
C PHE A 155 5.50 1.79 -0.24
N ILE A 156 5.72 0.53 0.12
CA ILE A 156 5.15 -0.63 -0.57
C ILE A 156 4.26 -1.39 0.42
N SER A 157 2.98 -1.55 0.09
CA SER A 157 2.04 -2.36 0.86
C SER A 157 1.79 -3.68 0.16
N ILE A 158 2.25 -4.79 0.75
CA ILE A 158 2.02 -6.14 0.25
C ILE A 158 0.79 -6.70 0.95
N MET A 159 -0.28 -6.97 0.17
CA MET A 159 -1.60 -7.33 0.69
C MET A 159 -1.95 -8.78 0.36
N ASN A 160 -2.54 -9.49 1.33
CA ASN A 160 -3.07 -10.85 1.17
C ASN A 160 -4.62 -10.91 1.09
N GLN A 161 -5.28 -9.77 0.97
CA GLN A 161 -6.74 -9.63 1.04
C GLN A 161 -7.48 -10.08 -0.23
N TYR A 162 -6.87 -10.95 -1.06
CA TYR A 162 -7.56 -11.44 -2.24
C TYR A 162 -8.79 -12.26 -1.85
N THR A 163 -9.95 -11.82 -2.33
CA THR A 163 -11.23 -12.52 -2.17
C THR A 163 -11.74 -12.94 -3.55
N PRO A 164 -12.01 -14.25 -3.77
CA PRO A 164 -12.54 -14.72 -5.04
C PRO A 164 -13.96 -14.18 -5.26
N LEU A 165 -14.15 -13.46 -6.37
CA LEU A 165 -15.43 -12.92 -6.76
C LEU A 165 -16.17 -13.90 -7.68
N PRO A 166 -17.53 -13.84 -7.75
CA PRO A 166 -18.30 -14.69 -8.67
C PRO A 166 -17.86 -14.61 -10.13
N GLN A 167 -17.35 -13.46 -10.57
CA GLN A 167 -16.81 -13.23 -11.91
C GLN A 167 -15.52 -14.04 -12.18
N CYS A 168 -14.79 -14.43 -11.14
CA CYS A 168 -13.56 -15.21 -11.26
C CYS A 168 -13.79 -16.70 -11.55
N ARG A 169 -15.05 -17.15 -11.68
CA ARG A 169 -15.38 -18.57 -11.94
C ARG A 169 -14.83 -19.11 -13.26
N GLU A 170 -14.56 -18.23 -14.22
CA GLU A 170 -13.91 -18.60 -15.48
C GLU A 170 -12.42 -18.90 -15.32
N TYR A 171 -11.84 -18.54 -14.17
CA TYR A 171 -10.43 -18.72 -13.81
C TYR A 171 -10.34 -19.58 -12.55
N PRO A 172 -10.25 -20.92 -12.69
CA PRO A 172 -10.23 -21.83 -11.53
C PRO A 172 -9.15 -21.49 -10.50
N GLU A 173 -8.00 -21.00 -10.97
CA GLU A 173 -6.89 -20.56 -10.13
C GLU A 173 -7.26 -19.37 -9.22
N LEU A 174 -8.12 -18.48 -9.70
CA LEU A 174 -8.61 -17.31 -8.96
C LEU A 174 -9.85 -17.60 -8.10
N SER A 175 -10.38 -18.84 -8.14
CA SER A 175 -11.57 -19.23 -7.37
C SER A 175 -11.25 -19.62 -5.93
N ARG A 176 -10.03 -19.38 -5.46
CA ARG A 176 -9.55 -19.64 -4.11
C ARG A 176 -8.86 -18.40 -3.54
N ARG A 177 -8.68 -18.35 -2.24
CA ARG A 177 -7.81 -17.37 -1.59
C ARG A 177 -6.33 -17.68 -1.86
N VAL A 178 -5.48 -16.68 -1.67
CA VAL A 178 -4.03 -16.86 -1.60
C VAL A 178 -3.71 -17.78 -0.43
N THR A 179 -2.80 -18.71 -0.61
CA THR A 179 -2.29 -19.54 0.49
C THR A 179 -1.22 -18.77 1.27
N GLU A 180 -1.03 -19.11 2.53
CA GLU A 180 0.05 -18.58 3.36
C GLU A 180 1.41 -18.73 2.68
N ALA A 181 1.71 -19.92 2.15
CA ALA A 181 2.97 -20.19 1.45
C ALA A 181 3.18 -19.29 0.20
N GLU A 182 2.12 -18.95 -0.54
CA GLU A 182 2.21 -18.01 -1.67
C GLU A 182 2.49 -16.59 -1.20
N TYR A 183 1.83 -16.17 -0.13
CA TYR A 183 2.04 -14.84 0.45
C TYR A 183 3.43 -14.70 1.05
N ASP A 184 3.84 -15.65 1.88
CA ASP A 184 5.16 -15.68 2.52
C ASP A 184 6.29 -15.67 1.49
N ALA A 185 6.14 -16.41 0.40
CA ALA A 185 7.14 -16.42 -0.67
C ALA A 185 7.36 -15.06 -1.34
N VAL A 186 6.34 -14.17 -1.33
CA VAL A 186 6.46 -12.79 -1.83
C VAL A 186 7.06 -11.89 -0.75
N VAL A 187 6.64 -12.05 0.49
CA VAL A 187 7.14 -11.28 1.64
C VAL A 187 8.63 -11.58 1.88
N ASP A 188 9.00 -12.85 1.95
CA ASP A 188 10.40 -13.28 2.13
C ASP A 188 11.29 -12.70 1.02
N TYR A 189 10.81 -12.75 -0.21
CA TYR A 189 11.54 -12.15 -1.35
C TYR A 189 11.70 -10.63 -1.21
N ALA A 190 10.68 -9.92 -0.71
CA ALA A 190 10.77 -8.48 -0.45
C ALA A 190 11.79 -8.17 0.64
N ILE A 191 11.84 -8.98 1.71
CA ILE A 191 12.81 -8.88 2.80
C ILE A 191 14.23 -9.16 2.29
N GLU A 192 14.42 -10.22 1.48
CA GLU A 192 15.71 -10.55 0.87
C GLU A 192 16.25 -9.43 -0.03
N LEU A 193 15.35 -8.69 -0.70
CA LEU A 193 15.71 -7.52 -1.50
C LEU A 193 16.02 -6.26 -0.66
N GLY A 194 15.80 -6.30 0.66
CA GLY A 194 16.07 -5.19 1.56
C GLY A 194 15.01 -4.09 1.52
N ILE A 195 13.72 -4.48 1.52
CA ILE A 195 12.63 -3.49 1.65
C ILE A 195 12.76 -2.76 2.99
N GLU A 196 12.85 -1.43 2.94
CA GLU A 196 12.95 -0.58 4.14
C GLU A 196 11.60 0.05 4.48
N ASN A 197 10.84 0.49 3.47
CA ASN A 197 9.56 1.18 3.61
C ASN A 197 8.44 0.24 3.16
N GLY A 198 7.99 -0.69 4.02
CA GLY A 198 7.00 -1.69 3.67
C GLY A 198 5.92 -1.89 4.73
N PHE A 199 4.70 -2.13 4.28
CA PHE A 199 3.61 -2.64 5.10
C PHE A 199 3.31 -4.07 4.67
N ILE A 200 3.41 -5.00 5.61
CA ILE A 200 3.12 -6.42 5.44
C ILE A 200 1.89 -6.74 6.27
N GLN A 201 0.90 -7.40 5.69
CA GLN A 201 -0.27 -7.83 6.41
C GLN A 201 -0.03 -9.20 7.01
N GLU A 202 -0.08 -9.31 8.33
CA GLU A 202 -0.03 -10.56 9.06
C GLU A 202 -1.44 -11.03 9.45
N GLY A 203 -1.71 -12.33 9.28
CA GLY A 203 -2.95 -12.98 9.72
C GLY A 203 -4.12 -12.91 8.72
N ASP A 204 -5.24 -13.50 9.11
CA ASP A 204 -6.51 -13.52 8.36
C ASP A 204 -7.21 -12.15 8.41
N VAL A 205 -6.75 -11.18 7.61
CA VAL A 205 -7.31 -9.83 7.55
C VAL A 205 -8.44 -9.71 6.50
N ALA A 206 -8.70 -10.79 5.76
CA ALA A 206 -9.76 -10.81 4.75
C ALA A 206 -11.14 -11.08 5.37
N GLU A 207 -11.67 -10.15 6.16
CA GLU A 207 -13.09 -10.15 6.49
C GLU A 207 -13.90 -9.55 5.33
N GLU A 208 -15.01 -10.19 5.00
CA GLU A 208 -15.92 -9.80 3.88
C GLU A 208 -16.48 -8.37 4.02
N SER A 209 -16.33 -7.75 5.21
CA SER A 209 -16.87 -6.43 5.53
C SER A 209 -16.29 -5.25 4.73
N PHE A 210 -15.22 -5.46 3.97
CA PHE A 210 -14.59 -4.40 3.14
C PHE A 210 -15.08 -4.38 1.69
N ILE A 211 -15.89 -5.33 1.27
CA ILE A 211 -16.47 -5.36 -0.07
C ILE A 211 -17.91 -4.85 0.04
N PRO A 212 -18.24 -3.64 -0.48
CA PRO A 212 -19.62 -3.19 -0.51
C PRO A 212 -20.45 -4.15 -1.40
N GLU A 213 -21.62 -4.53 -0.92
CA GLU A 213 -22.61 -5.21 -1.76
C GLU A 213 -23.03 -4.23 -2.87
N PHE A 214 -22.79 -4.62 -4.10
CA PHE A 214 -23.27 -3.88 -5.26
C PHE A 214 -24.60 -4.53 -5.69
N ASP A 215 -25.70 -3.87 -5.43
CA ASP A 215 -27.03 -4.21 -5.97
C ASP A 215 -27.11 -3.92 -7.48
#